data_3f95793ba6ef0820cb532327627cbd89
#
_entry.id   3f95793ba6ef0820cb532327627cbd89
#
_cell.length_a   1.000
_cell.length_b   1.000
_cell.length_c   1.000
_cell.angle_alpha   90.00
_cell.angle_beta   90.00
_cell.angle_gamma   90.00
#
_symmetry.space_group_name_H-M   'P 1'
#
loop_
_entity.id
_entity.type
_entity.pdbx_description
1 polymer ?
#
loop_
_entity_poly.entity_id
_entity_poly.type
_entity_poly.pdbx_seq_one_letter_code
_entity_poly.pdbx_strand_id
1 'polypeptide(L)' 'MSDDDRSGYLLFVPSPKGYRLEERGGAAPERDERVEIDGAVFIVSRIGASPLPQDTRPCAYLLSC' A
#
# COMPACT_ATOMS: atom_id res chain seq x y z
N MET A 1 0.51 14.59 18.93
CA MET A 1 -0.15 14.12 18.76
C MET A 1 -0.60 13.91 17.51
N SER A 2 -0.75 14.60 16.78
CA SER A 2 -1.23 14.30 15.57
C SER A 2 -0.35 13.69 14.62
N ASP A 3 0.79 13.27 15.03
CA ASP A 3 1.65 12.56 14.12
C ASP A 3 1.03 11.28 13.68
N ASP A 4 0.07 10.80 14.41
CA ASP A 4 -0.54 9.56 14.01
C ASP A 4 -1.20 9.67 12.67
N ASP A 5 -1.61 10.83 12.29
CA ASP A 5 -2.24 11.00 11.00
C ASP A 5 -1.28 10.78 9.88
N ARG A 6 0.00 10.92 10.17
CA ARG A 6 0.99 10.71 9.15
C ARG A 6 1.52 9.33 9.15
N SER A 7 1.17 8.57 10.18
CA SER A 7 1.53 7.18 10.19
C SER A 7 0.63 6.49 9.21
N GLY A 8 1.09 5.46 8.61
CA GLY A 8 0.26 4.73 7.72
C GLY A 8 0.81 4.73 6.34
N TYR A 9 0.14 4.04 5.46
CA TYR A 9 0.64 3.84 4.12
C TYR A 9 -0.51 3.52 3.20
N LEU A 10 -0.23 3.55 1.91
CA LEU A 10 -1.19 3.17 0.91
C LEU A 10 -0.79 1.84 0.32
N LEU A 11 -1.79 1.09 -0.14
CA LEU A 11 -1.58 -0.15 -0.87
C LEU A 11 -2.11 0.06 -2.28
N PHE A 12 -1.25 -0.18 -3.26
CA PHE A 12 -1.65 -0.13 -4.66
C PHE A 12 -1.99 -1.56 -5.04
N VAL A 13 -3.29 -1.84 -5.15
CA VAL A 13 -3.79 -3.19 -5.33
C VAL A 13 -4.20 -3.36 -6.78
N PRO A 14 -3.52 -4.21 -7.55
CA PRO A 14 -3.93 -4.42 -8.94
C PRO A 14 -5.25 -5.16 -9.01
N SER A 15 -6.02 -4.88 -10.03
CA SER A 15 -7.29 -5.55 -10.24
C SER A 15 -7.51 -5.72 -11.72
N PRO A 16 -8.45 -6.59 -12.13
CA PRO A 16 -8.71 -6.79 -13.54
C PRO A 16 -9.13 -5.53 -14.28
N LYS A 17 -9.70 -4.57 -13.56
CA LYS A 17 -10.14 -3.34 -14.19
C LYS A 17 -9.16 -2.20 -14.00
N GLY A 18 -7.96 -2.48 -13.52
CA GLY A 18 -6.97 -1.45 -13.26
C GLY A 18 -6.36 -1.64 -11.90
N TYR A 19 -6.61 -0.72 -10.99
CA TYR A 19 -6.05 -0.82 -9.66
C TYR A 19 -6.94 -0.10 -8.68
N ARG A 20 -6.64 -0.32 -7.40
CA ARG A 20 -7.36 0.35 -6.35
C ARG A 20 -6.36 0.74 -5.27
N LEU A 21 -6.62 1.83 -4.59
CA LEU A 21 -5.78 2.28 -3.50
C LEU A 21 -6.48 2.04 -2.19
N GLU A 22 -5.76 1.46 -1.25
CA GLU A 22 -6.28 1.22 0.09
C GLU A 22 -5.43 1.97 1.08
N GLU A 23 -6.05 2.52 2.11
CA GLU A 23 -5.32 3.20 3.16
C GLU A 23 -5.23 2.28 4.35
N ARG A 24 -4.06 2.18 4.93
CA ARG A 24 -3.83 1.37 6.11
C ARG A 24 -3.05 2.16 7.12
N GLY A 25 -3.28 1.89 8.40
CA GLY A 25 -2.53 2.53 9.45
C GLY A 25 -1.33 1.69 9.84
N GLY A 26 -0.41 2.31 10.54
CA GLY A 26 0.75 1.61 11.05
C GLY A 26 1.94 1.68 10.11
N ALA A 27 2.91 0.82 10.33
CA ALA A 27 4.12 0.81 9.55
C ALA A 27 3.89 0.14 8.21
N ALA A 28 4.51 0.70 7.17
CA ALA A 28 4.40 0.13 5.84
C ALA A 28 5.09 -1.23 5.79
N PRO A 29 4.60 -2.15 4.96
CA PRO A 29 5.27 -3.44 4.80
C PRO A 29 6.59 -3.26 4.06
N GLU A 30 7.42 -4.28 4.13
CA GLU A 30 8.69 -4.25 3.44
C GLU A 30 8.55 -4.92 2.08
N ARG A 31 9.52 -4.65 1.24
CA ARG A 31 9.55 -5.30 -0.06
C ARG A 31 9.61 -6.81 0.11
N ASP A 32 8.89 -7.51 -0.73
CA ASP A 32 8.77 -8.97 -0.73
C ASP A 32 7.92 -9.50 0.40
N GLU A 33 7.32 -8.63 1.19
CA GLU A 33 6.42 -9.08 2.23
C GLU A 33 5.07 -9.43 1.62
N ARG A 34 4.40 -10.42 2.19
CA ARG A 34 3.09 -10.83 1.71
C ARG A 34 1.99 -10.05 2.41
N VAL A 35 0.99 -9.69 1.65
CA VAL A 35 -0.16 -8.95 2.18
C VAL A 35 -1.43 -9.64 1.72
N GLU A 36 -2.32 -9.91 2.64
CA GLU A 36 -3.59 -10.53 2.31
C GLU A 36 -4.68 -9.47 2.28
N ILE A 37 -5.44 -9.42 1.20
CA ILE A 37 -6.52 -8.47 1.02
C ILE A 37 -7.71 -9.22 0.45
N ASP A 38 -8.82 -9.18 1.17
CA ASP A 38 -10.08 -9.81 0.72
C ASP A 38 -9.89 -11.25 0.30
N GLY A 39 -9.06 -11.98 1.03
CA GLY A 39 -8.86 -13.39 0.74
C GLY A 39 -7.85 -13.68 -0.34
N ALA A 40 -7.28 -12.67 -0.95
CA ALA A 40 -6.25 -12.85 -1.96
C ALA A 40 -4.90 -12.44 -1.38
N VAL A 41 -3.86 -13.13 -1.78
CA VAL A 41 -2.51 -12.86 -1.29
C VAL A 41 -1.74 -12.11 -2.37
N PHE A 42 -1.10 -11.05 -1.94
CA PHE A 42 -0.28 -10.22 -2.81
C PHE A 42 1.12 -10.15 -2.23
N ILE A 43 2.07 -9.75 -3.05
CA ILE A 43 3.43 -9.56 -2.58
C ILE A 43 3.83 -8.12 -2.87
N VAL A 44 4.57 -7.52 -1.95
CA VAL A 44 5.02 -6.15 -2.11
C VAL A 44 6.16 -6.13 -3.11
N SER A 45 5.91 -5.51 -4.26
CA SER A 45 6.90 -5.42 -5.31
C SER A 45 7.91 -4.32 -5.00
N ARG A 46 7.43 -3.20 -4.50
CA ARG A 46 8.31 -2.10 -4.13
C ARG A 46 7.55 -1.13 -3.25
N ILE A 47 8.30 -0.30 -2.57
CA ILE A 47 7.73 0.79 -1.78
C ILE A 47 8.17 2.09 -2.45
N GLY A 48 7.24 2.97 -2.70
CA GLY A 48 7.57 4.22 -3.34
C GLY A 48 6.68 5.34 -2.88
N ALA A 49 6.65 6.40 -3.63
CA ALA A 49 5.82 7.55 -3.29
C ALA A 49 4.38 7.26 -3.63
N SER A 50 3.47 7.94 -2.93
CA SER A 50 2.07 7.83 -3.23
C SER A 50 1.78 8.38 -4.61
N PRO A 51 0.89 7.75 -5.38
CA PRO A 51 0.50 8.29 -6.67
C PRO A 51 -0.43 9.48 -6.55
N LEU A 52 -0.91 9.76 -5.34
CA LEU A 52 -1.83 10.88 -5.15
C LEU A 52 -1.04 12.17 -4.99
N PRO A 53 -1.53 13.27 -5.55
CA PRO A 53 -0.84 14.54 -5.38
C PRO A 53 -0.90 14.99 -3.93
N GLN A 54 0.15 15.58 -3.46
CA GLN A 54 0.23 16.14 -2.11
C GLN A 54 0.14 15.10 -1.01
N ASP A 55 0.26 13.83 -1.35
CA ASP A 55 0.24 12.78 -0.36
C ASP A 55 1.67 12.29 -0.16
N THR A 56 2.17 12.42 1.07
CA THR A 56 3.55 12.07 1.35
C THR A 56 3.69 10.70 1.98
N ARG A 57 2.60 9.96 2.13
CA ARG A 57 2.68 8.64 2.72
C ARG A 57 3.35 7.66 1.76
N PRO A 58 4.05 6.66 2.29
CA PRO A 58 4.61 5.63 1.42
C PRO A 58 3.49 4.80 0.81
N CYS A 59 3.76 4.27 -0.36
CA CYS A 59 2.82 3.41 -1.06
C CYS A 59 3.48 2.09 -1.38
N ALA A 60 2.88 1.00 -0.96
CA ALA A 60 3.36 -0.33 -1.26
C ALA A 60 2.68 -0.80 -2.54
N TYR A 61 3.48 -1.05 -3.55
CA TYR A 61 2.96 -1.50 -4.84
C TYR A 61 2.95 -3.01 -4.85
N LEU A 62 1.76 -3.58 -5.01
CA LEU A 62 1.56 -5.00 -4.85
C LEU A 62 1.45 -5.69 -6.20
N LEU A 63 1.81 -6.96 -6.20
CA LEU A 63 1.57 -7.84 -7.34
C LEU A 63 0.82 -9.06 -6.86
N SER A 64 0.03 -9.64 -7.75
CA SER A 64 -0.63 -10.89 -7.41
C SER A 64 0.39 -11.97 -7.16
N CYS A 65 0.12 -12.77 -6.17
CA CYS A 65 1.02 -13.85 -5.81
C CYS A 65 0.70 -15.10 -6.60
#